data_59f10eb47487987866ee43bb106f5156
#
_entry.id   59f10eb47487987866ee43bb106f5156
#
_cell.length_a   1.000
_cell.length_b   1.000
_cell.length_c   1.000
_cell.angle_alpha   90.00
_cell.angle_beta   90.00
_cell.angle_gamma   90.00
#
_symmetry.space_group_name_H-M   'P 1'
#
loop_
_entity.id
_entity.type
_entity.pdbx_description
1 polymer ?
#
loop_
_entity_poly.entity_id
_entity_poly.type
_entity_poly.pdbx_seq_one_letter_code
_entity_poly.pdbx_strand_id
1 'polypeptide(L)'
;MPADELNHSLSWIVVVGDVFGRPGRKALSLGLEKISSQRRVVFTVINGENLAGGKGVNTKTAQECFDMGVSVITTGNHLFDQKGVIDLLQKDGKVLRPLNYSSLCPGVGSGIYVLDNGLRVGVLNLIGRVFMAPSDCPFHAADQVLSGWSDQGISPDLVLVDFHGEASGEKRAMGFHLDGRVAAMYGTHTHVQTNDLEQLPGGSWYLTDVGLSGPHWSVIGVAPEMALSKYRTHVPAPFTVGEGELLFCALLLGISSTSNGVRIEKAELFREVFP
;
A
#
# COMPACT_ATOMS: atom_id res chain seq x y z
N MET A 1 -3.72 30.83 -4.88
CA MET A 1 -4.54 30.45 -3.70
C MET A 1 -3.59 30.16 -2.55
N PRO A 2 -3.89 30.56 -1.31
CA PRO A 2 -3.15 30.12 -0.14
C PRO A 2 -3.17 28.59 -0.06
N ALA A 3 -2.11 27.96 0.47
CA ALA A 3 -1.97 26.51 0.56
C ALA A 3 -3.15 25.81 1.30
N ASP A 4 -3.75 26.48 2.26
CA ASP A 4 -4.90 25.98 3.02
C ASP A 4 -6.20 25.95 2.20
N GLU A 5 -6.46 26.94 1.35
CA GLU A 5 -7.62 26.93 0.44
C GLU A 5 -7.53 25.83 -0.60
N LEU A 6 -6.33 25.51 -1.10
CA LEU A 6 -6.11 24.43 -2.05
C LEU A 6 -6.42 23.07 -1.38
N ASN A 7 -6.00 22.85 -0.14
CA ASN A 7 -6.25 21.60 0.59
C ASN A 7 -7.75 21.32 0.78
N HIS A 8 -8.58 22.34 0.97
CA HIS A 8 -10.03 22.18 1.15
C HIS A 8 -10.79 21.92 -0.16
N SER A 9 -10.19 22.25 -1.32
CA SER A 9 -10.80 22.02 -2.64
C SER A 9 -10.48 20.62 -3.21
N LEU A 10 -9.45 19.95 -2.71
CA LEU A 10 -9.02 18.64 -3.19
C LEU A 10 -9.76 17.50 -2.50
N SER A 11 -10.01 16.43 -3.25
CA SER A 11 -10.30 15.13 -2.66
C SER A 11 -8.99 14.36 -2.47
N TRP A 12 -8.94 13.50 -1.44
CA TRP A 12 -7.69 12.86 -1.06
C TRP A 12 -7.79 11.34 -1.15
N ILE A 13 -6.76 10.75 -1.75
CA ILE A 13 -6.47 9.32 -1.65
C ILE A 13 -5.40 9.13 -0.59
N VAL A 14 -5.62 8.19 0.33
CA VAL A 14 -4.67 7.83 1.38
C VAL A 14 -4.07 6.48 1.05
N VAL A 15 -2.75 6.42 0.94
CA VAL A 15 -1.99 5.19 0.79
C VAL A 15 -1.21 4.96 2.07
N VAL A 16 -1.48 3.86 2.76
CA VAL A 16 -0.78 3.48 4.00
C VAL A 16 0.14 2.31 3.70
N GLY A 17 1.37 2.36 4.19
CA GLY A 17 2.33 1.27 4.03
C GLY A 17 1.96 0.03 4.84
N ASP A 18 2.96 -0.73 5.24
CA ASP A 18 2.76 -2.02 5.90
C ASP A 18 2.11 -1.86 7.28
N VAL A 19 0.85 -2.31 7.43
CA VAL A 19 0.10 -2.25 8.70
C VAL A 19 0.42 -3.46 9.55
N PHE A 20 1.16 -3.25 10.65
CA PHE A 20 1.81 -4.32 11.41
C PHE A 20 1.07 -4.70 12.69
N GLY A 21 0.38 -5.81 12.67
CA GLY A 21 -0.28 -6.40 13.84
C GLY A 21 -1.38 -5.52 14.45
N ARG A 22 -1.69 -5.76 15.72
CA ARG A 22 -2.68 -4.97 16.47
C ARG A 22 -2.25 -3.51 16.66
N PRO A 23 -0.98 -3.20 17.01
CA PRO A 23 -0.52 -1.81 17.09
C PRO A 23 -0.71 -1.07 15.76
N GLY A 24 -0.41 -1.72 14.62
CA GLY A 24 -0.60 -1.13 13.29
C GLY A 24 -2.05 -0.81 12.98
N ARG A 25 -2.99 -1.71 13.30
CA ARG A 25 -4.42 -1.43 13.12
C ARG A 25 -4.91 -0.29 14.03
N LYS A 26 -4.37 -0.16 15.25
CA LYS A 26 -4.66 0.99 16.12
C LYS A 26 -4.09 2.29 15.54
N ALA A 27 -2.82 2.27 15.07
CA ALA A 27 -2.21 3.40 14.37
C ALA A 27 -3.01 3.83 13.14
N LEU A 28 -3.47 2.85 12.32
CA LEU A 28 -4.33 3.07 11.16
C LEU A 28 -5.61 3.83 11.54
N SER A 29 -6.33 3.37 12.56
CA SER A 29 -7.55 4.04 13.03
C SER A 29 -7.31 5.50 13.40
N LEU A 30 -6.30 5.75 14.25
CA LEU A 30 -5.95 7.11 14.71
C LEU A 30 -5.47 8.00 13.55
N GLY A 31 -4.65 7.44 12.66
CA GLY A 31 -4.12 8.17 11.50
C GLY A 31 -5.21 8.55 10.51
N LEU A 32 -6.10 7.63 10.17
CA LEU A 32 -7.24 7.91 9.27
C LEU A 32 -8.21 8.92 9.89
N GLU A 33 -8.51 8.83 11.18
CA GLU A 33 -9.33 9.81 11.89
C GLU A 33 -8.70 11.21 11.81
N LYS A 34 -7.40 11.33 12.10
CA LYS A 34 -6.67 12.60 12.02
C LYS A 34 -6.68 13.19 10.61
N ILE A 35 -6.45 12.39 9.59
CA ILE A 35 -6.46 12.86 8.18
C ILE A 35 -7.88 13.29 7.80
N SER A 36 -8.90 12.47 8.10
CA SER A 36 -10.28 12.71 7.71
C SER A 36 -10.89 13.93 8.42
N SER A 37 -10.37 14.32 9.60
CA SER A 37 -10.79 15.55 10.29
C SER A 37 -10.33 16.84 9.58
N GLN A 38 -9.34 16.74 8.67
CA GLN A 38 -8.72 17.88 8.00
C GLN A 38 -8.87 17.84 6.48
N ARG A 39 -9.20 16.67 5.91
CA ARG A 39 -9.21 16.43 4.46
C ARG A 39 -10.38 15.55 4.07
N ARG A 40 -10.93 15.81 2.89
CA ARG A 40 -11.96 14.96 2.29
C ARG A 40 -11.31 13.71 1.70
N VAL A 41 -11.18 12.65 2.50
CA VAL A 41 -10.69 11.34 2.03
C VAL A 41 -11.79 10.65 1.23
N VAL A 42 -11.47 10.19 0.02
CA VAL A 42 -12.42 9.50 -0.88
C VAL A 42 -12.02 8.07 -1.19
N PHE A 43 -10.75 7.69 -0.97
CA PHE A 43 -10.26 6.34 -1.20
C PHE A 43 -9.06 6.05 -0.31
N THR A 44 -8.99 4.85 0.26
CA THR A 44 -7.88 4.42 1.13
C THR A 44 -7.37 3.07 0.70
N VAL A 45 -6.06 2.98 0.43
CA VAL A 45 -5.34 1.73 0.16
C VAL A 45 -4.34 1.49 1.28
N ILE A 46 -4.26 0.26 1.77
CA ILE A 46 -3.24 -0.13 2.76
C ILE A 46 -2.50 -1.38 2.29
N ASN A 47 -1.24 -1.54 2.68
CA ASN A 47 -0.61 -2.86 2.61
C ASN A 47 -0.91 -3.62 3.90
N GLY A 48 -1.59 -4.76 3.74
CA GLY A 48 -2.12 -5.58 4.84
C GLY A 48 -1.39 -6.89 5.05
N GLU A 49 -0.23 -7.10 4.47
CA GLU A 49 0.48 -8.39 4.60
C GLU A 49 0.87 -8.74 6.04
N ASN A 50 0.94 -7.74 6.94
CA ASN A 50 1.35 -7.92 8.33
C ASN A 50 0.20 -7.74 9.35
N LEU A 51 -1.06 -7.67 8.91
CA LEU A 51 -2.22 -7.35 9.75
C LEU A 51 -2.44 -8.34 10.90
N ALA A 52 -2.22 -9.63 10.68
CA ALA A 52 -2.54 -10.69 11.64
C ALA A 52 -1.32 -11.06 12.47
N GLY A 53 -1.08 -10.33 13.58
CA GLY A 53 0.04 -10.59 14.49
C GLY A 53 1.42 -10.36 13.86
N GLY A 54 1.51 -9.51 12.85
CA GLY A 54 2.73 -9.18 12.13
C GLY A 54 3.03 -10.06 10.92
N LYS A 55 2.18 -11.06 10.61
CA LYS A 55 2.33 -11.92 9.43
C LYS A 55 1.00 -12.34 8.85
N GLY A 56 0.79 -12.04 7.58
CA GLY A 56 -0.40 -12.40 6.84
C GLY A 56 -1.64 -11.56 7.18
N VAL A 57 -2.71 -11.84 6.49
CA VAL A 57 -4.04 -11.25 6.65
C VAL A 57 -5.08 -12.38 6.80
N ASN A 58 -6.11 -12.14 7.60
CA ASN A 58 -7.27 -13.04 7.71
C ASN A 58 -8.57 -12.24 7.64
N THR A 59 -9.70 -12.94 7.52
CA THR A 59 -11.03 -12.33 7.36
C THR A 59 -11.34 -11.31 8.46
N LYS A 60 -10.99 -11.63 9.73
CA LYS A 60 -11.25 -10.73 10.86
C LYS A 60 -10.46 -9.43 10.73
N THR A 61 -9.15 -9.52 10.51
CA THR A 61 -8.28 -8.34 10.43
C THR A 61 -8.54 -7.51 9.17
N ALA A 62 -8.91 -8.12 8.06
CA ALA A 62 -9.35 -7.42 6.86
C ALA A 62 -10.67 -6.65 7.12
N GLN A 63 -11.66 -7.31 7.74
CA GLN A 63 -12.93 -6.66 8.07
C GLN A 63 -12.75 -5.50 9.03
N GLU A 64 -11.92 -5.63 10.08
CA GLU A 64 -11.57 -4.50 10.96
C GLU A 64 -11.05 -3.28 10.17
N CYS A 65 -10.22 -3.50 9.13
CA CYS A 65 -9.71 -2.41 8.29
C CYS A 65 -10.81 -1.81 7.39
N PHE A 66 -11.67 -2.64 6.79
CA PHE A 66 -12.80 -2.16 5.99
C PHE A 66 -13.79 -1.33 6.82
N ASP A 67 -14.04 -1.73 8.06
CA ASP A 67 -14.90 -0.99 9.00
C ASP A 67 -14.29 0.39 9.39
N MET A 68 -12.98 0.57 9.25
CA MET A 68 -12.28 1.86 9.40
C MET A 68 -12.31 2.73 8.13
N GLY A 69 -12.96 2.28 7.04
CA GLY A 69 -13.04 3.01 5.76
C GLY A 69 -11.93 2.69 4.76
N VAL A 70 -11.16 1.61 4.98
CA VAL A 70 -10.23 1.11 3.97
C VAL A 70 -11.01 0.59 2.75
N SER A 71 -10.59 1.01 1.57
CA SER A 71 -11.24 0.63 0.31
C SER A 71 -10.62 -0.65 -0.28
N VAL A 72 -9.28 -0.77 -0.21
CA VAL A 72 -8.51 -1.88 -0.80
C VAL A 72 -7.34 -2.24 0.11
N ILE A 73 -7.06 -3.52 0.21
CA ILE A 73 -5.90 -4.06 0.91
C ILE A 73 -4.99 -4.73 -0.13
N THR A 74 -3.77 -4.23 -0.31
CA THR A 74 -2.69 -4.90 -1.02
C THR A 74 -1.94 -5.83 -0.07
N THR A 75 -1.15 -6.74 -0.59
CA THR A 75 -0.40 -7.71 0.20
C THR A 75 1.00 -7.96 -0.39
N GLY A 76 1.76 -8.84 0.25
CA GLY A 76 3.12 -9.18 -0.16
C GLY A 76 3.46 -10.66 0.11
N ASN A 77 4.70 -10.91 0.52
CA ASN A 77 5.25 -12.26 0.69
C ASN A 77 4.67 -13.04 1.88
N HIS A 78 4.05 -12.34 2.85
CA HIS A 78 3.39 -12.98 4.00
C HIS A 78 1.91 -13.32 3.78
N LEU A 79 1.38 -13.11 2.56
CA LEU A 79 -0.04 -13.31 2.25
C LEU A 79 -0.60 -14.64 2.75
N PHE A 80 0.12 -15.73 2.52
CA PHE A 80 -0.36 -17.09 2.85
C PHE A 80 0.01 -17.59 4.25
N ASP A 81 0.55 -16.73 5.11
CA ASP A 81 0.96 -17.13 6.48
C ASP A 81 -0.25 -17.34 7.42
N GLN A 82 -1.46 -16.94 7.03
CA GLN A 82 -2.68 -17.12 7.82
C GLN A 82 -3.63 -18.16 7.22
N LYS A 83 -4.20 -18.99 8.10
CA LYS A 83 -5.28 -19.91 7.71
C LYS A 83 -6.52 -19.12 7.27
N GLY A 84 -7.22 -19.63 6.24
CA GLY A 84 -8.47 -19.03 5.74
C GLY A 84 -8.27 -17.81 4.82
N VAL A 85 -7.03 -17.43 4.47
CA VAL A 85 -6.78 -16.34 3.53
C VAL A 85 -7.32 -16.65 2.13
N ILE A 86 -7.36 -17.91 1.74
CA ILE A 86 -7.88 -18.32 0.43
C ILE A 86 -9.36 -17.92 0.28
N ASP A 87 -10.19 -18.20 1.30
CA ASP A 87 -11.60 -17.82 1.31
C ASP A 87 -11.77 -16.28 1.25
N LEU A 88 -10.87 -15.53 1.92
CA LEU A 88 -10.86 -14.08 1.87
C LEU A 88 -10.56 -13.56 0.47
N LEU A 89 -9.54 -14.11 -0.21
CA LEU A 89 -9.14 -13.72 -1.56
C LEU A 89 -10.20 -13.99 -2.63
N GLN A 90 -11.06 -14.96 -2.41
CA GLN A 90 -12.12 -15.34 -3.35
C GLN A 90 -13.42 -14.51 -3.19
N LYS A 91 -13.51 -13.70 -2.14
CA LYS A 91 -14.78 -13.12 -1.70
C LYS A 91 -15.26 -11.93 -2.50
N ASP A 92 -14.48 -10.85 -2.61
CA ASP A 92 -14.99 -9.58 -3.15
C ASP A 92 -13.96 -8.75 -3.96
N GLY A 93 -12.75 -9.26 -4.13
CA GLY A 93 -11.69 -8.58 -4.88
C GLY A 93 -11.10 -7.31 -4.22
N LYS A 94 -11.41 -7.05 -2.94
CA LYS A 94 -10.85 -5.90 -2.20
C LYS A 94 -9.53 -6.22 -1.50
N VAL A 95 -9.17 -7.50 -1.39
CA VAL A 95 -7.85 -7.94 -0.95
C VAL A 95 -7.10 -8.46 -2.17
N LEU A 96 -6.04 -7.75 -2.55
CA LEU A 96 -5.23 -8.05 -3.73
C LEU A 96 -4.00 -8.85 -3.34
N ARG A 97 -3.79 -10.00 -3.99
CA ARG A 97 -2.53 -10.72 -3.94
C ARG A 97 -1.50 -10.09 -4.88
N PRO A 98 -0.19 -10.41 -4.76
CA PRO A 98 0.74 -10.03 -5.80
C PRO A 98 0.29 -10.55 -7.19
N LEU A 99 0.18 -9.64 -8.15
CA LEU A 99 -0.32 -9.90 -9.50
C LEU A 99 0.58 -10.90 -10.24
N ASN A 100 1.89 -10.79 -10.01
CA ASN A 100 2.91 -11.66 -10.62
C ASN A 100 3.18 -12.95 -9.83
N TYR A 101 2.27 -13.38 -8.96
CA TYR A 101 2.19 -14.78 -8.55
C TYR A 101 1.54 -15.61 -9.66
N SER A 102 1.74 -16.93 -9.62
CA SER A 102 1.12 -17.85 -10.58
C SER A 102 -0.36 -17.56 -10.79
N SER A 103 -0.83 -17.67 -12.02
CA SER A 103 -2.26 -17.56 -12.36
C SER A 103 -3.14 -18.61 -11.67
N LEU A 104 -2.54 -19.67 -11.14
CA LEU A 104 -3.22 -20.70 -10.33
C LEU A 104 -3.47 -20.26 -8.89
N CYS A 105 -2.82 -19.18 -8.42
CA CYS A 105 -3.09 -18.64 -7.09
C CYS A 105 -4.50 -18.06 -6.99
N PRO A 106 -5.24 -18.34 -5.90
CA PRO A 106 -6.58 -17.80 -5.71
C PRO A 106 -6.57 -16.26 -5.58
N GLY A 107 -7.68 -15.63 -5.91
CA GLY A 107 -7.86 -14.19 -5.85
C GLY A 107 -7.28 -13.44 -7.06
N VAL A 108 -7.36 -12.13 -7.00
CA VAL A 108 -6.93 -11.20 -8.05
C VAL A 108 -5.77 -10.33 -7.58
N GLY A 109 -4.93 -9.85 -8.50
CA GLY A 109 -3.80 -8.98 -8.18
C GLY A 109 -4.00 -7.52 -8.63
N SER A 110 -5.15 -7.24 -9.25
CA SER A 110 -5.56 -5.90 -9.67
C SER A 110 -7.07 -5.76 -9.65
N GLY A 111 -7.56 -4.54 -9.53
CA GLY A 111 -8.98 -4.24 -9.58
C GLY A 111 -9.24 -2.79 -9.96
N ILE A 112 -10.46 -2.51 -10.42
CA ILE A 112 -10.95 -1.15 -10.67
C ILE A 112 -12.13 -0.91 -9.73
N TYR A 113 -12.03 0.15 -8.94
CA TYR A 113 -12.99 0.50 -7.90
C TYR A 113 -13.69 1.80 -8.28
N VAL A 114 -15.01 1.75 -8.35
CA VAL A 114 -15.83 2.92 -8.69
C VAL A 114 -16.31 3.57 -7.40
N LEU A 115 -15.97 4.84 -7.23
CA LEU A 115 -16.37 5.64 -6.08
C LEU A 115 -17.79 6.22 -6.30
N ASP A 116 -18.44 6.68 -5.23
CA ASP A 116 -19.80 7.27 -5.26
C ASP A 116 -19.94 8.45 -6.24
N ASN A 117 -18.87 9.19 -6.46
CA ASN A 117 -18.81 10.30 -7.43
C ASN A 117 -18.51 9.86 -8.87
N GLY A 118 -18.47 8.56 -9.13
CA GLY A 118 -18.17 7.97 -10.43
C GLY A 118 -16.68 7.85 -10.77
N LEU A 119 -15.77 8.34 -9.93
CA LEU A 119 -14.31 8.21 -10.13
C LEU A 119 -13.92 6.73 -10.11
N ARG A 120 -13.10 6.32 -11.07
CA ARG A 120 -12.62 4.95 -11.26
C ARG A 120 -11.15 4.86 -10.90
N VAL A 121 -10.83 4.19 -9.80
CA VAL A 121 -9.45 4.00 -9.33
C VAL A 121 -9.02 2.57 -9.62
N GLY A 122 -8.01 2.41 -10.48
CA GLY A 122 -7.31 1.15 -10.69
C GLY A 122 -6.25 0.95 -9.60
N VAL A 123 -6.16 -0.27 -9.05
CA VAL A 123 -5.09 -0.64 -8.10
C VAL A 123 -4.42 -1.91 -8.60
N LEU A 124 -3.08 -1.89 -8.69
CA LEU A 124 -2.24 -3.05 -8.97
C LEU A 124 -1.39 -3.35 -7.75
N ASN A 125 -1.30 -4.61 -7.38
CA ASN A 125 -0.36 -5.11 -6.37
C ASN A 125 0.71 -5.98 -7.05
N LEU A 126 1.97 -5.60 -6.95
CA LEU A 126 3.11 -6.30 -7.54
C LEU A 126 4.10 -6.71 -6.44
N ILE A 127 4.87 -7.77 -6.69
CA ILE A 127 5.98 -8.15 -5.80
C ILE A 127 7.29 -8.17 -6.57
N GLY A 128 8.36 -7.65 -5.94
CA GLY A 128 9.71 -7.70 -6.47
C GLY A 128 10.31 -9.10 -6.47
N ARG A 129 11.46 -9.24 -7.13
CA ARG A 129 12.21 -10.52 -7.23
C ARG A 129 13.58 -10.46 -6.58
N VAL A 130 14.16 -9.26 -6.48
CA VAL A 130 15.50 -9.08 -5.90
C VAL A 130 15.43 -9.26 -4.39
N PHE A 131 16.11 -10.28 -3.88
CA PHE A 131 16.08 -10.73 -2.48
C PHE A 131 14.69 -11.20 -1.98
N MET A 132 13.78 -11.52 -2.91
CA MET A 132 12.44 -12.03 -2.63
C MET A 132 12.29 -13.47 -3.11
N ALA A 133 11.22 -14.14 -2.69
CA ALA A 133 10.90 -15.46 -3.21
C ALA A 133 10.63 -15.42 -4.74
N PRO A 134 10.92 -16.51 -5.48
CA PRO A 134 10.67 -16.56 -6.92
C PRO A 134 9.22 -16.22 -7.27
N SER A 135 9.05 -15.35 -8.26
CA SER A 135 7.76 -14.95 -8.83
C SER A 135 7.93 -14.62 -10.31
N ASP A 136 6.84 -14.49 -11.05
CA ASP A 136 6.87 -14.05 -12.43
C ASP A 136 7.37 -12.60 -12.55
N CYS A 137 7.67 -12.16 -13.78
CA CYS A 137 8.20 -10.82 -14.00
C CYS A 137 7.16 -9.75 -13.68
N PRO A 138 7.39 -8.86 -12.67
CA PRO A 138 6.42 -7.83 -12.29
C PRO A 138 6.23 -6.77 -13.37
N PHE A 139 7.26 -6.48 -14.18
CA PHE A 139 7.20 -5.55 -15.30
C PHE A 139 6.22 -6.06 -16.37
N HIS A 140 6.37 -7.32 -16.75
CA HIS A 140 5.49 -7.95 -17.73
C HIS A 140 4.05 -8.07 -17.21
N ALA A 141 3.86 -8.42 -15.94
CA ALA A 141 2.54 -8.50 -15.32
C ALA A 141 1.81 -7.14 -15.32
N ALA A 142 2.53 -6.05 -15.02
CA ALA A 142 1.99 -4.70 -15.10
C ALA A 142 1.57 -4.34 -16.53
N ASP A 143 2.43 -4.62 -17.52
CA ASP A 143 2.13 -4.37 -18.94
C ASP A 143 0.87 -5.10 -19.40
N GLN A 144 0.74 -6.37 -19.04
CA GLN A 144 -0.43 -7.18 -19.41
C GLN A 144 -1.74 -6.60 -18.87
N VAL A 145 -1.76 -6.16 -17.61
CA VAL A 145 -2.99 -5.61 -17.01
C VAL A 145 -3.33 -4.25 -17.62
N LEU A 146 -2.35 -3.35 -17.75
CA LEU A 146 -2.59 -2.01 -18.29
C LEU A 146 -3.04 -2.09 -19.77
N SER A 147 -2.43 -2.95 -20.59
CA SER A 147 -2.86 -3.20 -21.97
C SER A 147 -4.24 -3.86 -22.01
N GLY A 148 -4.48 -4.87 -21.17
CA GLY A 148 -5.76 -5.57 -21.12
C GLY A 148 -6.92 -4.66 -20.72
N TRP A 149 -6.73 -3.70 -19.84
CA TRP A 149 -7.74 -2.68 -19.53
C TRP A 149 -8.03 -1.79 -20.73
N SER A 150 -6.98 -1.33 -21.43
CA SER A 150 -7.11 -0.52 -22.65
C SER A 150 -7.84 -1.26 -23.77
N ASP A 151 -7.46 -2.51 -24.03
CA ASP A 151 -8.04 -3.34 -25.11
C ASP A 151 -9.53 -3.64 -24.87
N GLN A 152 -9.95 -3.72 -23.60
CA GLN A 152 -11.36 -3.91 -23.22
C GLN A 152 -12.16 -2.61 -23.18
N GLY A 153 -11.53 -1.46 -23.51
CA GLY A 153 -12.17 -0.14 -23.38
C GLY A 153 -12.44 0.26 -21.92
N ILE A 154 -11.73 -0.38 -20.98
CA ILE A 154 -11.85 -0.10 -19.56
C ILE A 154 -10.70 0.83 -19.18
N SER A 155 -11.01 2.11 -18.94
CA SER A 155 -9.98 3.09 -18.54
C SER A 155 -10.28 3.59 -17.14
N PRO A 156 -9.51 3.21 -16.12
CA PRO A 156 -9.58 3.88 -14.83
C PRO A 156 -9.11 5.34 -14.99
N ASP A 157 -9.67 6.25 -14.19
CA ASP A 157 -9.27 7.66 -14.20
C ASP A 157 -7.90 7.87 -13.56
N LEU A 158 -7.57 7.03 -12.58
CA LEU A 158 -6.27 6.98 -11.90
C LEU A 158 -5.85 5.52 -11.71
N VAL A 159 -4.55 5.24 -11.84
CA VAL A 159 -3.97 3.94 -11.51
C VAL A 159 -2.93 4.10 -10.41
N LEU A 160 -3.07 3.31 -9.34
CA LEU A 160 -2.15 3.22 -8.21
C LEU A 160 -1.46 1.86 -8.23
N VAL A 161 -0.15 1.84 -8.01
CA VAL A 161 0.63 0.61 -8.01
C VAL A 161 1.38 0.47 -6.69
N ASP A 162 1.05 -0.56 -5.92
CA ASP A 162 1.85 -1.04 -4.78
C ASP A 162 2.90 -2.02 -5.30
N PHE A 163 4.17 -1.64 -5.19
CA PHE A 163 5.30 -2.52 -5.52
C PHE A 163 5.97 -2.99 -4.23
N HIS A 164 5.55 -4.17 -3.78
CA HIS A 164 6.06 -4.79 -2.57
C HIS A 164 7.41 -5.45 -2.82
N GLY A 165 8.52 -4.86 -2.38
CA GLY A 165 9.86 -5.37 -2.69
C GLY A 165 10.96 -4.84 -1.80
N GLU A 166 12.06 -5.61 -1.69
CA GLU A 166 13.22 -5.28 -0.85
C GLU A 166 14.13 -4.24 -1.52
N ALA A 167 14.49 -4.44 -2.79
CA ALA A 167 15.54 -3.68 -3.44
C ALA A 167 15.03 -2.33 -3.98
N SER A 168 15.59 -1.23 -3.47
CA SER A 168 15.28 0.14 -3.94
C SER A 168 15.55 0.33 -5.44
N GLY A 169 16.60 -0.30 -5.98
CA GLY A 169 16.91 -0.26 -7.42
C GLY A 169 15.82 -0.89 -8.29
N GLU A 170 15.22 -2.02 -7.84
CA GLU A 170 14.11 -2.65 -8.55
C GLU A 170 12.84 -1.79 -8.47
N LYS A 171 12.54 -1.21 -7.30
CA LYS A 171 11.44 -0.25 -7.12
C LYS A 171 11.59 0.95 -8.04
N ARG A 172 12.79 1.53 -8.09
CA ARG A 172 13.09 2.69 -8.95
C ARG A 172 12.94 2.35 -10.43
N ALA A 173 13.43 1.19 -10.86
CA ALA A 173 13.27 0.71 -12.23
C ALA A 173 11.79 0.54 -12.61
N MET A 174 10.95 0.01 -11.70
CA MET A 174 9.51 -0.10 -11.90
C MET A 174 8.86 1.29 -11.99
N GLY A 175 9.29 2.25 -11.17
CA GLY A 175 8.83 3.64 -11.26
C GLY A 175 9.02 4.23 -12.67
N PHE A 176 10.23 4.12 -13.22
CA PHE A 176 10.51 4.59 -14.59
C PHE A 176 9.76 3.79 -15.67
N HIS A 177 9.60 2.47 -15.47
CA HIS A 177 8.84 1.64 -16.40
C HIS A 177 7.37 2.04 -16.51
N LEU A 178 6.79 2.50 -15.41
CA LEU A 178 5.39 2.90 -15.32
C LEU A 178 5.16 4.41 -15.50
N ASP A 179 6.23 5.20 -15.61
CA ASP A 179 6.15 6.65 -15.71
C ASP A 179 5.30 7.10 -16.91
N GLY A 180 4.34 7.99 -16.66
CA GLY A 180 3.35 8.45 -17.62
C GLY A 180 2.21 7.47 -17.94
N ARG A 181 2.25 6.25 -17.35
CA ARG A 181 1.24 5.20 -17.57
C ARG A 181 0.33 4.99 -16.36
N VAL A 182 0.77 5.42 -15.18
CA VAL A 182 0.03 5.33 -13.92
C VAL A 182 0.07 6.67 -13.18
N ALA A 183 -0.88 6.90 -12.28
CA ALA A 183 -0.92 8.13 -11.50
C ALA A 183 0.14 8.15 -10.41
N ALA A 184 0.33 7.01 -9.73
CA ALA A 184 1.36 6.86 -8.70
C ALA A 184 1.84 5.40 -8.61
N MET A 185 3.16 5.23 -8.41
CA MET A 185 3.81 3.99 -8.00
C MET A 185 4.52 4.23 -6.68
N TYR A 186 4.21 3.42 -5.68
CA TYR A 186 4.82 3.46 -4.36
C TYR A 186 5.27 2.07 -3.93
N GLY A 187 6.32 2.02 -3.14
CA GLY A 187 6.83 0.78 -2.58
C GLY A 187 6.36 0.51 -1.17
N THR A 188 6.42 -0.76 -0.79
CA THR A 188 6.18 -1.31 0.56
C THR A 188 7.24 -2.37 0.87
N HIS A 189 7.19 -3.05 1.99
CA HIS A 189 8.04 -4.15 2.45
C HIS A 189 9.17 -3.75 3.41
N THR A 190 9.90 -2.65 3.17
CA THR A 190 11.08 -2.35 4.00
C THR A 190 10.72 -1.78 5.36
N HIS A 191 9.45 -1.33 5.53
CA HIS A 191 8.93 -0.74 6.75
C HIS A 191 9.59 0.59 7.15
N VAL A 192 10.31 1.24 6.23
CA VAL A 192 10.97 2.53 6.48
C VAL A 192 10.46 3.54 5.47
N GLN A 193 9.76 4.59 5.94
CA GLN A 193 9.31 5.65 5.06
C GLN A 193 10.52 6.38 4.46
N THR A 194 10.63 6.37 3.13
CA THR A 194 11.69 7.04 2.41
C THR A 194 11.35 8.51 2.12
N ASN A 195 12.35 9.32 1.88
CA ASN A 195 12.20 10.77 1.66
C ASN A 195 12.43 11.17 0.19
N ASP A 196 12.10 10.26 -0.73
CA ASP A 196 12.32 10.43 -2.17
C ASP A 196 11.02 10.59 -2.96
N LEU A 197 9.97 11.13 -2.31
CA LEU A 197 8.71 11.44 -2.97
C LEU A 197 8.94 12.50 -4.05
N GLU A 198 8.67 12.15 -5.30
CA GLU A 198 8.84 13.05 -6.45
C GLU A 198 7.86 12.72 -7.57
N GLN A 199 7.68 13.65 -8.49
CA GLN A 199 7.01 13.42 -9.75
C GLN A 199 8.06 13.10 -10.82
N LEU A 200 7.93 11.95 -11.46
CA LEU A 200 8.81 11.52 -12.56
C LEU A 200 8.57 12.34 -13.83
N PRO A 201 9.52 12.35 -14.78
CA PRO A 201 9.42 13.16 -16.02
C PRO A 201 8.16 12.92 -16.85
N GLY A 202 7.60 11.71 -16.86
CA GLY A 202 6.34 11.36 -17.53
C GLY A 202 5.08 11.75 -16.77
N GLY A 203 5.22 12.24 -15.52
CA GLY A 203 4.13 12.77 -14.71
C GLY A 203 3.62 11.86 -13.60
N SER A 204 4.09 10.61 -13.51
CA SER A 204 3.74 9.70 -12.42
C SER A 204 4.40 10.10 -11.11
N TRP A 205 3.67 10.01 -9.99
CA TRP A 205 4.27 10.15 -8.66
C TRP A 205 4.98 8.86 -8.24
N TYR A 206 6.13 9.02 -7.61
CA TYR A 206 6.99 7.92 -7.16
C TYR A 206 7.41 8.08 -5.70
N LEU A 207 7.40 6.97 -4.97
CA LEU A 207 7.96 6.85 -3.63
C LEU A 207 8.58 5.46 -3.46
N THR A 208 9.83 5.37 -2.99
CA THR A 208 10.50 4.07 -2.79
C THR A 208 9.82 3.22 -1.73
N ASP A 209 9.40 3.79 -0.60
CA ASP A 209 8.65 3.04 0.43
C ASP A 209 7.79 3.97 1.29
N VAL A 210 6.54 3.57 1.49
CA VAL A 210 5.57 4.32 2.32
C VAL A 210 5.87 4.18 3.81
N GLY A 211 6.52 3.09 4.21
CA GLY A 211 6.91 2.81 5.58
C GLY A 211 5.91 1.97 6.36
N LEU A 212 6.12 1.90 7.66
CA LEU A 212 5.36 1.08 8.62
C LEU A 212 4.25 1.89 9.28
N SER A 213 3.09 1.27 9.46
CA SER A 213 2.12 1.66 10.47
C SER A 213 2.08 0.59 11.56
N GLY A 214 2.62 0.90 12.75
CA GLY A 214 2.86 -0.13 13.77
C GLY A 214 3.53 0.41 15.03
N PRO A 215 4.19 -0.45 15.82
CA PRO A 215 4.91 -0.02 17.00
C PRO A 215 6.13 0.85 16.61
N HIS A 216 6.21 2.06 17.18
CA HIS A 216 7.28 3.02 16.85
C HIS A 216 8.65 2.52 17.27
N TRP A 217 8.80 2.14 18.53
CA TRP A 217 10.05 1.63 19.08
C TRP A 217 10.20 0.13 18.83
N SER A 218 10.50 -0.21 17.57
CA SER A 218 10.60 -1.59 17.12
C SER A 218 11.68 -1.75 16.04
N VAL A 219 12.10 -2.96 15.78
CA VAL A 219 12.88 -3.30 14.61
C VAL A 219 11.90 -3.78 13.53
N ILE A 220 11.51 -2.85 12.66
CA ILE A 220 10.53 -3.08 11.58
C ILE A 220 9.23 -3.79 12.05
N GLY A 221 8.74 -3.42 13.26
CA GLY A 221 7.53 -3.99 13.85
C GLY A 221 7.78 -5.04 14.94
N VAL A 222 8.97 -5.64 14.99
CA VAL A 222 9.35 -6.67 15.96
C VAL A 222 9.95 -6.05 17.22
N ALA A 223 9.67 -6.62 18.38
CA ALA A 223 10.26 -6.20 19.65
C ALA A 223 11.80 -6.19 19.56
N PRO A 224 12.46 -5.09 19.98
CA PRO A 224 13.91 -4.92 19.78
C PRO A 224 14.76 -6.06 20.36
N GLU A 225 14.40 -6.58 21.53
CA GLU A 225 15.13 -7.65 22.22
C GLU A 225 15.17 -8.93 21.38
N MET A 226 14.03 -9.27 20.76
CA MET A 226 13.90 -10.46 19.91
C MET A 226 14.71 -10.32 18.64
N ALA A 227 14.61 -9.15 17.99
CA ALA A 227 15.37 -8.87 16.77
C ALA A 227 16.89 -8.86 17.07
N LEU A 228 17.34 -8.16 18.12
CA LEU A 228 18.74 -8.11 18.52
C LEU A 228 19.29 -9.50 18.87
N SER A 229 18.54 -10.31 19.61
CA SER A 229 18.93 -11.69 19.89
C SER A 229 19.18 -12.49 18.62
N LYS A 230 18.24 -12.44 17.66
CA LYS A 230 18.37 -13.12 16.37
C LYS A 230 19.60 -12.65 15.57
N TYR A 231 19.80 -11.33 15.44
CA TYR A 231 20.94 -10.79 14.67
C TYR A 231 22.30 -11.07 15.31
N ARG A 232 22.38 -11.11 16.64
CA ARG A 232 23.62 -11.38 17.36
C ARG A 232 24.02 -12.83 17.43
N THR A 233 23.04 -13.73 17.49
CA THR A 233 23.27 -15.15 17.78
C THR A 233 22.97 -16.09 16.62
N HIS A 234 22.22 -15.63 15.60
CA HIS A 234 21.61 -16.44 14.55
C HIS A 234 20.65 -17.53 15.06
N VAL A 235 20.37 -17.58 16.35
CA VAL A 235 19.40 -18.51 16.93
C VAL A 235 17.99 -17.97 16.65
N PRO A 236 17.06 -18.81 16.14
CA PRO A 236 15.68 -18.42 15.98
C PRO A 236 15.08 -17.94 17.31
N ALA A 237 14.56 -16.74 17.35
CA ALA A 237 13.85 -16.17 18.48
C ALA A 237 12.35 -16.16 18.23
N PRO A 238 11.49 -16.22 19.26
CA PRO A 238 10.06 -16.02 19.11
C PRO A 238 9.76 -14.69 18.44
N PHE A 239 8.81 -14.68 17.51
CA PHE A 239 8.36 -13.46 16.87
C PHE A 239 7.37 -12.75 17.81
N THR A 240 7.78 -11.59 18.32
CA THR A 240 6.94 -10.78 19.21
C THR A 240 6.78 -9.40 18.60
N VAL A 241 5.54 -8.94 18.47
CA VAL A 241 5.24 -7.59 18.02
C VAL A 241 5.71 -6.57 19.06
N GLY A 242 6.32 -5.47 18.61
CA GLY A 242 6.72 -4.38 19.51
C GLY A 242 5.52 -3.70 20.17
N GLU A 243 5.77 -2.99 21.27
CA GLU A 243 4.75 -2.29 22.06
C GLU A 243 5.11 -0.81 22.25
N GLY A 244 4.22 -0.04 22.87
CA GLY A 244 4.41 1.37 23.20
C GLY A 244 3.78 2.32 22.18
N GLU A 245 4.47 3.44 21.93
CA GLU A 245 4.01 4.47 20.97
C GLU A 245 3.77 3.89 19.57
N LEU A 246 2.81 4.47 18.88
CA LEU A 246 2.37 3.98 17.57
C LEU A 246 2.86 4.92 16.47
N LEU A 247 3.54 4.39 15.48
CA LEU A 247 3.91 5.09 14.26
C LEU A 247 2.81 4.87 13.21
N PHE A 248 2.43 5.93 12.52
CA PHE A 248 1.60 5.88 11.33
C PHE A 248 2.30 6.59 10.17
N CYS A 249 2.50 5.87 9.06
CA CYS A 249 3.10 6.39 7.84
C CYS A 249 2.13 6.25 6.66
N ALA A 250 1.95 7.33 5.90
CA ALA A 250 1.13 7.33 4.71
C ALA A 250 1.70 8.25 3.61
N LEU A 251 1.30 7.98 2.37
CA LEU A 251 1.38 8.88 1.24
C LEU A 251 -0.01 9.44 0.97
N LEU A 252 -0.15 10.75 0.93
CA LEU A 252 -1.40 11.45 0.68
C LEU A 252 -1.37 12.02 -0.73
N LEU A 253 -2.37 11.70 -1.55
CA LEU A 253 -2.51 12.14 -2.93
C LEU A 253 -3.75 13.01 -3.06
N GLY A 254 -3.55 14.32 -3.21
CA GLY A 254 -4.61 15.31 -3.44
C GLY A 254 -5.01 15.34 -4.90
N ILE A 255 -6.24 14.97 -5.20
CA ILE A 255 -6.76 14.86 -6.57
C ILE A 255 -7.77 15.96 -6.88
N SER A 256 -7.75 16.41 -8.13
CA SER A 256 -8.78 17.28 -8.71
C SER A 256 -9.42 16.62 -9.92
N SER A 257 -10.69 16.92 -10.15
CA SER A 257 -11.41 16.58 -11.38
C SER A 257 -11.58 17.83 -12.23
N THR A 258 -11.10 17.78 -13.45
CA THR A 258 -11.19 18.88 -14.43
C THR A 258 -11.87 18.42 -15.71
N SER A 259 -12.18 19.32 -16.63
CA SER A 259 -12.68 18.96 -17.97
C SER A 259 -11.73 18.06 -18.76
N ASN A 260 -10.44 18.02 -18.37
CA ASN A 260 -9.39 17.22 -19.02
C ASN A 260 -9.13 15.88 -18.28
N GLY A 261 -9.97 15.53 -17.32
CA GLY A 261 -9.84 14.29 -16.53
C GLY A 261 -9.44 14.54 -15.08
N VAL A 262 -9.05 13.46 -14.41
CA VAL A 262 -8.61 13.47 -13.02
C VAL A 262 -7.08 13.41 -12.94
N ARG A 263 -6.50 14.20 -12.05
CA ARG A 263 -5.05 14.18 -11.84
C ARG A 263 -4.68 14.42 -10.37
N ILE A 264 -3.48 14.00 -10.01
CA ILE A 264 -2.90 14.28 -8.70
C ILE A 264 -2.24 15.67 -8.78
N GLU A 265 -2.79 16.63 -8.02
CA GLU A 265 -2.27 18.01 -7.94
C GLU A 265 -1.18 18.13 -6.87
N LYS A 266 -1.25 17.29 -5.85
CA LYS A 266 -0.36 17.34 -4.71
C LYS A 266 -0.10 15.93 -4.18
N ALA A 267 1.16 15.65 -3.85
CA ALA A 267 1.52 14.46 -3.09
C ALA A 267 2.34 14.89 -1.88
N GLU A 268 2.09 14.27 -0.72
CA GLU A 268 2.81 14.57 0.51
C GLU A 268 2.98 13.33 1.38
N LEU A 269 4.11 13.26 2.07
CA LEU A 269 4.34 12.26 3.10
C LEU A 269 3.63 12.68 4.39
N PHE A 270 2.98 11.71 5.02
CA PHE A 270 2.40 11.88 6.34
C PHE A 270 3.06 10.89 7.30
N ARG A 271 3.58 11.44 8.40
CA ARG A 271 4.21 10.65 9.45
C ARG A 271 3.80 11.20 10.80
N GLU A 272 3.20 10.36 11.63
CA GLU A 272 2.71 10.75 12.95
C GLU A 272 3.04 9.68 13.99
N VAL A 273 3.35 10.10 15.20
CA VAL A 273 3.53 9.23 16.38
C VAL A 273 2.43 9.49 17.36
N PHE A 274 1.73 8.44 17.76
CA PHE A 274 0.66 8.48 18.76
C PHE A 274 1.12 7.77 20.03
N PRO A 275 0.72 8.25 21.22
CA PRO A 275 1.05 7.62 22.50
C PRO A 275 0.40 6.25 22.71
#